data_9c7c96b2f73ad2fb769a8ec595e04fb1
#
_entry.id   9c7c96b2f73ad2fb769a8ec595e04fb1
#
_cell.length_a   1.000
_cell.length_b   1.000
_cell.length_c   1.000
_cell.angle_alpha   90.00
_cell.angle_beta   90.00
_cell.angle_gamma   90.00
#
_symmetry.space_group_name_H-M   'P 1'
#
loop_
_entity.id
_entity.type
_entity.pdbx_description
1 polymer ?
#
loop_
_entity_poly.entity_id
_entity_poly.type
_entity_poly.pdbx_seq_one_letter_code
_entity_poly.pdbx_strand_id
1 'polypeptide(L)'
;MRRQVGGAAAFVRGCQNRTIVEVRRRGKYLWFALDDDAALVAHLGMSGQFRVDAGPHAVRTEPLQAGSGHQSAGSGRQPTDAGHRHTRATFLLDETARSDARSGGAGILRFVDQRTFGAMWVSPGDAALPTEIAHIGRDLFDPEIDLDAAAQRMRRRRSTVKRAMLDQSLVSGIGNIYADESLWRARLHPLTPTNAMSQRQAVELWQVARGVMVEALEQGGTSFDKLYVNVNGSSGYFGRSLDVYGREGEPCHRCGTPIVRESFMNRSSHMCPRCQRLR
;
A
#
# COMPACT_ATOMS: atom_id res chain seq x y z
N MET A 1 4.45 -8.24 15.02
CA MET A 1 4.80 -8.10 16.47
C MET A 1 6.30 -7.86 16.75
N ARG A 2 7.18 -7.80 15.77
CA ARG A 2 8.63 -7.55 15.98
C ARG A 2 8.97 -6.16 16.55
N ARG A 3 8.03 -5.21 16.56
CA ARG A 3 8.23 -3.84 17.06
C ARG A 3 7.49 -3.53 18.35
N GLN A 4 6.70 -4.47 18.89
CA GLN A 4 6.00 -4.24 20.15
C GLN A 4 6.94 -4.37 21.34
N VAL A 5 7.11 -3.31 22.09
CA VAL A 5 7.78 -3.36 23.39
C VAL A 5 6.96 -4.22 24.36
N GLY A 6 7.58 -5.17 25.04
CA GLY A 6 6.89 -6.13 25.90
C GLY A 6 6.30 -7.35 25.20
N GLY A 7 6.55 -7.52 23.88
CA GLY A 7 6.23 -8.72 23.12
C GLY A 7 4.74 -8.98 22.88
N ALA A 8 4.38 -10.23 22.60
CA ALA A 8 3.02 -10.62 22.21
C ALA A 8 1.99 -10.37 23.34
N ALA A 9 2.36 -10.61 24.59
CA ALA A 9 1.44 -10.40 25.72
C ALA A 9 1.07 -8.92 25.90
N ALA A 10 2.03 -8.01 25.74
CA ALA A 10 1.75 -6.57 25.80
C ALA A 10 0.89 -6.12 24.61
N PHE A 11 1.12 -6.69 23.42
CA PHE A 11 0.28 -6.44 22.26
C PHE A 11 -1.17 -6.85 22.49
N VAL A 12 -1.40 -8.07 23.00
CA VAL A 12 -2.75 -8.56 23.30
C VAL A 12 -3.46 -7.67 24.32
N ARG A 13 -2.79 -7.35 25.43
CA ARG A 13 -3.38 -6.44 26.46
C ARG A 13 -3.72 -5.06 25.90
N GLY A 14 -2.91 -4.52 24.99
CA GLY A 14 -3.17 -3.22 24.37
C GLY A 14 -4.35 -3.20 23.39
N CYS A 15 -4.73 -4.37 22.85
CA CYS A 15 -5.85 -4.49 21.91
C CYS A 15 -7.14 -5.01 22.58
N GLN A 16 -7.02 -5.74 23.70
CA GLN A 16 -8.12 -6.46 24.29
C GLN A 16 -9.13 -5.51 24.95
N ASN A 17 -10.44 -5.77 24.74
CA ASN A 17 -11.54 -4.98 25.27
C ASN A 17 -11.47 -3.49 24.89
N ARG A 18 -11.08 -3.21 23.63
CA ARG A 18 -11.02 -1.86 23.08
C ARG A 18 -11.99 -1.73 21.91
N THR A 19 -12.55 -0.55 21.76
CA THR A 19 -13.39 -0.22 20.63
C THR A 19 -12.57 0.48 19.54
N ILE A 20 -12.67 0.00 18.29
CA ILE A 20 -12.12 0.70 17.14
C ILE A 20 -13.07 1.85 16.79
N VAL A 21 -12.61 3.09 16.96
CA VAL A 21 -13.42 4.28 16.68
C VAL A 21 -13.24 4.81 15.27
N GLU A 22 -12.07 4.60 14.69
CA GLU A 22 -11.76 5.07 13.32
C GLU A 22 -10.61 4.28 12.71
N VAL A 23 -10.58 4.19 11.37
CA VAL A 23 -9.45 3.64 10.62
C VAL A 23 -8.79 4.76 9.83
N ARG A 24 -7.49 4.94 10.03
CA ARG A 24 -6.69 6.02 9.42
C ARG A 24 -5.51 5.47 8.67
N ARG A 25 -4.96 6.26 7.76
CA ARG A 25 -3.80 5.90 6.94
C ARG A 25 -2.87 7.10 6.72
N ARG A 26 -1.57 6.82 6.72
CA ARG A 26 -0.55 7.75 6.20
C ARG A 26 0.51 6.97 5.42
N GLY A 27 0.59 7.20 4.13
CA GLY A 27 1.49 6.46 3.25
C GLY A 27 1.25 4.95 3.29
N LYS A 28 2.23 4.21 3.77
CA LYS A 28 2.20 2.74 3.88
C LYS A 28 1.79 2.24 5.27
N TYR A 29 1.42 3.14 6.16
CA TYR A 29 0.94 2.82 7.50
C TYR A 29 -0.57 2.97 7.57
N LEU A 30 -1.19 2.00 8.20
CA LEU A 30 -2.59 1.97 8.57
C LEU A 30 -2.68 1.88 10.09
N TRP A 31 -3.64 2.57 10.71
CA TRP A 31 -3.91 2.35 12.11
C TRP A 31 -5.39 2.41 12.43
N PHE A 32 -5.74 1.67 13.45
CA PHE A 32 -7.06 1.67 14.06
C PHE A 32 -6.96 2.51 15.32
N ALA A 33 -7.64 3.65 15.35
CA ALA A 33 -7.76 4.47 16.53
C ALA A 33 -8.68 3.76 17.53
N LEU A 34 -8.25 3.68 18.79
CA LEU A 34 -8.96 3.01 19.86
C LEU A 34 -9.63 4.02 20.80
N ASP A 35 -10.60 3.57 21.57
CA ASP A 35 -11.42 4.38 22.48
C ASP A 35 -10.66 4.97 23.69
N ASP A 36 -9.45 4.48 23.96
CA ASP A 36 -8.56 4.98 25.01
C ASP A 36 -7.43 5.90 24.48
N ASP A 37 -7.63 6.49 23.31
CA ASP A 37 -6.63 7.31 22.60
C ASP A 37 -5.35 6.55 22.18
N ALA A 38 -5.33 5.22 22.30
CA ALA A 38 -4.27 4.40 21.72
C ALA A 38 -4.54 4.11 20.25
N ALA A 39 -3.54 3.62 19.54
CA ALA A 39 -3.64 3.20 18.16
C ALA A 39 -3.04 1.82 17.92
N LEU A 40 -3.79 0.92 17.28
CA LEU A 40 -3.23 -0.30 16.71
C LEU A 40 -2.65 0.02 15.33
N VAL A 41 -1.34 0.18 15.25
CA VAL A 41 -0.63 0.56 14.03
C VAL A 41 -0.19 -0.69 13.27
N ALA A 42 -0.32 -0.64 11.94
CA ALA A 42 0.11 -1.70 11.04
C ALA A 42 0.89 -1.15 9.86
N HIS A 43 1.92 -1.90 9.46
CA HIS A 43 2.63 -1.75 8.19
C HIS A 43 2.60 -3.09 7.46
N LEU A 44 2.01 -3.15 6.27
CA LEU A 44 1.78 -4.42 5.57
C LEU A 44 3.05 -5.08 5.02
N GLY A 45 4.13 -4.31 4.90
CA GLY A 45 5.36 -4.83 4.27
C GLY A 45 5.14 -5.13 2.80
N MET A 46 5.58 -6.31 2.36
CA MET A 46 5.45 -6.77 0.97
C MET A 46 4.36 -7.83 0.78
N SER A 47 3.92 -8.50 1.84
CA SER A 47 2.99 -9.64 1.77
C SER A 47 1.92 -9.62 2.86
N GLY A 48 1.96 -8.63 3.75
CA GLY A 48 0.95 -8.47 4.79
C GLY A 48 -0.37 -7.96 4.21
N GLN A 49 -1.47 -8.50 4.70
CA GLN A 49 -2.83 -8.10 4.32
C GLN A 49 -3.77 -8.28 5.51
N PHE A 50 -4.76 -7.42 5.58
CA PHE A 50 -5.91 -7.67 6.45
C PHE A 50 -6.97 -8.42 5.68
N ARG A 51 -7.62 -9.37 6.34
CA ARG A 51 -8.81 -10.08 5.87
C ARG A 51 -9.91 -9.94 6.89
N VAL A 52 -11.10 -9.68 6.41
CA VAL A 52 -12.31 -9.71 7.22
C VAL A 52 -13.07 -10.97 6.85
N ASP A 53 -13.18 -11.88 7.79
CA ASP A 53 -14.07 -13.02 7.64
C ASP A 53 -15.36 -12.66 8.38
N ALA A 54 -16.41 -12.67 7.64
CA ALA A 54 -17.72 -12.45 8.21
C ALA A 54 -18.13 -13.67 9.05
N GLY A 55 -18.76 -13.41 10.18
CA GLY A 55 -19.40 -14.44 10.98
C GLY A 55 -20.46 -15.21 10.19
N PRO A 56 -21.11 -16.23 10.75
CA PRO A 56 -21.99 -17.18 10.05
C PRO A 56 -23.18 -16.59 9.28
N HIS A 57 -23.38 -15.27 9.32
CA HIS A 57 -24.47 -14.56 8.65
C HIS A 57 -24.05 -13.48 7.65
N ALA A 58 -22.79 -13.44 7.23
CA ALA A 58 -22.37 -12.44 6.26
C ALA A 58 -22.94 -12.71 4.87
N VAL A 59 -23.65 -11.72 4.37
CA VAL A 59 -24.12 -11.64 3.00
C VAL A 59 -22.93 -11.78 2.04
N ARG A 60 -22.94 -12.83 1.21
CA ARG A 60 -22.06 -12.94 0.05
C ARG A 60 -22.36 -11.76 -0.86
N THR A 61 -21.46 -10.80 -0.96
CA THR A 61 -21.46 -9.87 -2.09
C THR A 61 -20.99 -10.66 -3.31
N GLU A 62 -21.93 -11.09 -4.13
CA GLU A 62 -21.62 -11.69 -5.44
C GLU A 62 -20.95 -10.63 -6.32
N PRO A 63 -19.91 -11.01 -7.09
CA PRO A 63 -19.37 -10.12 -8.11
C PRO A 63 -20.45 -9.90 -9.18
N LEU A 64 -20.61 -8.66 -9.62
CA LEU A 64 -21.45 -8.32 -10.77
C LEU A 64 -21.07 -9.20 -11.97
N GLN A 65 -21.94 -10.13 -12.33
CA GLN A 65 -21.78 -10.99 -13.50
C GLN A 65 -22.05 -10.17 -14.75
N ALA A 66 -21.06 -10.03 -15.61
CA ALA A 66 -21.25 -9.74 -17.01
C ALA A 66 -21.19 -11.06 -17.80
N GLY A 67 -22.33 -11.47 -18.37
CA GLY A 67 -22.38 -12.35 -19.56
C GLY A 67 -22.40 -13.87 -19.30
N SER A 68 -23.57 -14.42 -19.48
CA SER A 68 -24.02 -15.78 -19.83
C SER A 68 -23.01 -16.83 -20.28
N GLY A 69 -23.10 -18.04 -19.72
CA GLY A 69 -22.62 -19.25 -20.36
C GLY A 69 -22.35 -20.44 -19.43
N HIS A 70 -23.31 -21.37 -19.39
CA HIS A 70 -23.20 -22.80 -19.05
C HIS A 70 -22.86 -23.24 -17.62
N GLN A 71 -23.87 -23.81 -17.00
CA GLN A 71 -23.81 -24.60 -15.79
C GLN A 71 -23.00 -25.89 -15.99
N SER A 72 -22.10 -26.19 -15.07
CA SER A 72 -21.75 -27.55 -14.72
C SER A 72 -21.69 -27.66 -13.20
N ALA A 73 -22.54 -28.51 -12.65
CA ALA A 73 -22.61 -28.86 -11.25
C ALA A 73 -21.27 -29.52 -10.82
N GLY A 74 -20.52 -28.87 -9.97
CA GLY A 74 -19.30 -29.37 -9.36
C GLY A 74 -19.35 -29.19 -7.85
N SER A 75 -19.40 -30.30 -7.15
CA SER A 75 -19.36 -30.54 -5.70
C SER A 75 -18.74 -29.43 -4.86
N GLY A 76 -19.49 -28.97 -3.85
CA GLY A 76 -19.05 -27.98 -2.87
C GLY A 76 -17.76 -28.35 -2.15
N ARG A 77 -16.67 -27.82 -2.62
CA ARG A 77 -15.45 -27.70 -1.82
C ARG A 77 -15.62 -26.47 -0.94
N GLN A 78 -15.74 -26.68 0.37
CA GLN A 78 -15.56 -25.64 1.36
C GLN A 78 -14.25 -24.91 1.07
N PRO A 79 -14.14 -23.59 1.28
CA PRO A 79 -12.89 -22.86 1.13
C PRO A 79 -11.88 -23.50 2.07
N THR A 80 -10.95 -24.23 1.50
CA THR A 80 -9.89 -24.89 2.24
C THR A 80 -9.09 -23.88 3.03
N ASP A 81 -8.75 -24.21 4.24
CA ASP A 81 -7.97 -23.57 5.29
C ASP A 81 -6.59 -22.96 4.88
N ALA A 82 -6.28 -22.90 3.59
CA ALA A 82 -5.05 -22.34 3.03
C ALA A 82 -4.83 -20.83 3.39
N GLY A 83 -5.89 -20.10 3.73
CA GLY A 83 -5.80 -18.72 4.21
C GLY A 83 -5.31 -18.58 5.64
N HIS A 84 -5.38 -19.63 6.45
CA HIS A 84 -5.03 -19.59 7.88
C HIS A 84 -3.55 -19.88 8.16
N ARG A 85 -2.84 -20.54 7.25
CA ARG A 85 -1.44 -20.96 7.44
C ARG A 85 -0.48 -19.80 7.75
N HIS A 86 -0.75 -18.60 7.23
CA HIS A 86 0.11 -17.43 7.40
C HIS A 86 -0.52 -16.34 8.27
N THR A 87 -1.57 -16.66 9.02
CA THR A 87 -2.17 -15.75 9.99
C THR A 87 -1.18 -15.44 11.12
N ARG A 88 -0.95 -14.17 11.38
CA ARG A 88 -0.03 -13.65 12.39
C ARG A 88 -0.75 -13.05 13.59
N ALA A 89 -1.96 -12.54 13.38
CA ALA A 89 -2.86 -12.10 14.42
C ALA A 89 -4.32 -12.29 13.98
N THR A 90 -5.17 -12.57 14.96
CA THR A 90 -6.63 -12.68 14.80
C THR A 90 -7.29 -11.80 15.84
N PHE A 91 -8.18 -10.94 15.40
CA PHE A 91 -9.01 -10.09 16.27
C PHE A 91 -10.45 -10.57 16.14
N LEU A 92 -11.04 -10.91 17.26
CA LEU A 92 -12.47 -11.17 17.35
C LEU A 92 -13.15 -9.83 17.61
N LEU A 93 -14.01 -9.42 16.71
CA LEU A 93 -14.73 -8.16 16.76
C LEU A 93 -16.16 -8.43 17.18
N ASP A 94 -16.60 -7.74 18.22
CA ASP A 94 -17.95 -7.82 18.75
C ASP A 94 -18.74 -6.57 18.35
N GLU A 95 -19.94 -6.72 17.81
CA GLU A 95 -20.77 -5.61 17.32
C GLU A 95 -21.67 -5.04 18.44
N THR A 96 -21.14 -4.84 19.63
CA THR A 96 -21.97 -4.39 20.76
C THR A 96 -22.36 -2.90 20.73
N ALA A 97 -21.92 -2.11 19.74
CA ALA A 97 -22.01 -0.65 19.81
C ALA A 97 -22.77 0.07 18.67
N ARG A 98 -23.47 -0.62 17.77
CA ARG A 98 -24.30 0.06 16.75
C ARG A 98 -25.78 -0.18 16.99
N SER A 99 -26.47 0.89 17.39
CA SER A 99 -27.94 0.93 17.61
C SER A 99 -28.79 0.66 16.36
N ASP A 100 -28.19 0.55 15.17
CA ASP A 100 -28.86 0.42 13.86
C ASP A 100 -28.63 -0.95 13.21
N ALA A 101 -28.06 -1.91 13.91
CA ALA A 101 -27.66 -3.20 13.36
C ALA A 101 -28.86 -4.10 13.04
N ARG A 102 -29.27 -4.12 11.76
CA ARG A 102 -30.15 -5.17 11.20
C ARG A 102 -29.44 -6.48 10.88
N SER A 103 -28.16 -6.62 11.24
CA SER A 103 -27.36 -7.85 11.06
C SER A 103 -26.21 -7.90 12.04
N GLY A 104 -26.52 -8.23 13.30
CA GLY A 104 -25.53 -8.50 14.34
C GLY A 104 -24.79 -9.82 14.04
N GLY A 105 -23.48 -9.76 13.81
CA GLY A 105 -22.62 -10.92 13.69
C GLY A 105 -21.21 -10.56 14.15
N ALA A 106 -20.62 -11.39 15.03
CA ALA A 106 -19.21 -11.25 15.40
C ALA A 106 -18.34 -11.35 14.14
N GLY A 107 -17.48 -10.37 13.90
CA GLY A 107 -16.53 -10.35 12.80
C GLY A 107 -15.18 -10.87 13.22
N ILE A 108 -14.41 -11.40 12.27
CA ILE A 108 -13.02 -11.79 12.51
C ILE A 108 -12.14 -10.98 11.57
N LEU A 109 -11.26 -10.16 12.15
CA LEU A 109 -10.21 -9.47 11.41
C LEU A 109 -8.90 -10.25 11.58
N ARG A 110 -8.31 -10.68 10.45
CA ARG A 110 -7.02 -11.39 10.46
C ARG A 110 -5.95 -10.58 9.78
N PHE A 111 -4.78 -10.56 10.38
CA PHE A 111 -3.56 -10.12 9.73
C PHE A 111 -2.80 -11.35 9.21
N VAL A 112 -2.71 -11.44 7.90
CA VAL A 112 -2.07 -12.55 7.18
C VAL A 112 -0.79 -12.04 6.54
N ASP A 113 0.36 -12.70 6.81
CA ASP A 113 1.64 -12.29 6.25
C ASP A 113 2.56 -13.50 6.03
N GLN A 114 2.70 -13.90 4.78
CA GLN A 114 3.50 -15.06 4.40
C GLN A 114 4.99 -14.84 4.67
N ARG A 115 5.52 -13.68 4.30
CA ARG A 115 6.97 -13.38 4.36
C ARG A 115 7.40 -12.77 5.68
N THR A 116 6.46 -12.47 6.59
CA THR A 116 6.73 -11.82 7.88
C THR A 116 7.45 -10.48 7.80
N PHE A 117 7.25 -9.74 6.72
CA PHE A 117 7.79 -8.38 6.55
C PHE A 117 6.87 -7.29 7.10
N GLY A 118 5.61 -7.63 7.36
CA GLY A 118 4.68 -6.75 8.02
C GLY A 118 5.02 -6.57 9.50
N ALA A 119 4.50 -5.50 10.07
CA ALA A 119 4.65 -5.20 11.48
C ALA A 119 3.36 -4.65 12.04
N MET A 120 3.06 -4.98 13.28
CA MET A 120 1.98 -4.38 14.06
C MET A 120 2.46 -4.09 15.47
N TRP A 121 1.96 -2.99 16.04
CA TRP A 121 2.20 -2.60 17.43
C TRP A 121 1.06 -1.72 17.94
N VAL A 122 0.94 -1.61 19.24
CA VAL A 122 0.05 -0.65 19.88
C VAL A 122 0.87 0.57 20.30
N SER A 123 0.49 1.75 19.80
CA SER A 123 1.01 3.04 20.22
C SER A 123 0.12 3.59 21.31
N PRO A 124 0.63 3.86 22.51
CA PRO A 124 -0.16 4.41 23.59
C PRO A 124 -0.34 5.92 23.41
N GLY A 125 -1.58 6.39 23.43
CA GLY A 125 -1.91 7.79 23.22
C GLY A 125 -1.77 8.23 21.76
N ASP A 126 -2.25 9.43 21.45
CA ASP A 126 -2.10 10.10 20.15
C ASP A 126 -2.69 9.31 18.96
N ALA A 127 -3.91 8.79 19.12
CA ALA A 127 -4.62 8.07 18.06
C ALA A 127 -4.85 8.92 16.79
N ALA A 128 -4.74 10.26 16.90
CA ALA A 128 -4.82 11.16 15.75
C ALA A 128 -3.64 10.94 14.78
N LEU A 129 -2.41 10.81 15.33
CA LEU A 129 -1.21 10.50 14.56
C LEU A 129 -0.17 9.83 15.48
N PRO A 130 -0.05 8.49 15.47
CA PRO A 130 0.90 7.79 16.31
C PRO A 130 2.32 8.32 16.22
N THR A 131 2.95 8.54 17.37
CA THR A 131 4.27 9.19 17.50
C THR A 131 5.34 8.51 16.66
N GLU A 132 5.31 7.16 16.57
CA GLU A 132 6.31 6.39 15.82
C GLU A 132 6.26 6.66 14.31
N ILE A 133 5.13 7.15 13.81
CA ILE A 133 4.95 7.48 12.39
C ILE A 133 4.77 8.99 12.14
N ALA A 134 4.89 9.84 13.14
CA ALA A 134 4.75 11.29 13.01
C ALA A 134 5.73 11.91 12.02
N HIS A 135 6.92 11.29 11.85
CA HIS A 135 7.94 11.70 10.89
C HIS A 135 7.60 11.37 9.42
N ILE A 136 6.55 10.58 9.17
CA ILE A 136 6.12 10.19 7.81
C ILE A 136 5.36 11.36 7.19
N GLY A 137 5.79 11.76 5.99
CA GLY A 137 5.15 12.82 5.22
C GLY A 137 3.73 12.47 4.80
N ARG A 138 2.95 13.50 4.42
CA ARG A 138 1.65 13.28 3.78
C ARG A 138 1.83 12.51 2.47
N ASP A 139 0.88 11.69 2.09
CA ASP A 139 0.89 11.02 0.78
C ASP A 139 0.11 11.84 -0.27
N LEU A 140 0.23 11.42 -1.53
CA LEU A 140 -0.34 12.16 -2.67
C LEU A 140 -1.88 12.16 -2.72
N PHE A 141 -2.55 11.37 -1.87
CA PHE A 141 -4.02 11.37 -1.75
C PHE A 141 -4.52 12.16 -0.53
N ASP A 142 -3.63 12.61 0.33
CA ASP A 142 -3.99 13.48 1.44
C ASP A 142 -4.50 14.82 0.89
N PRO A 143 -5.74 15.26 1.18
CA PRO A 143 -6.28 16.50 0.66
C PRO A 143 -5.51 17.75 1.11
N GLU A 144 -4.78 17.65 2.22
CA GLU A 144 -3.98 18.74 2.76
C GLU A 144 -2.52 18.72 2.27
N ILE A 145 -2.17 17.88 1.27
CA ILE A 145 -0.82 17.90 0.73
C ILE A 145 -0.57 19.15 -0.12
N ASP A 146 0.45 19.89 0.26
CA ASP A 146 0.97 21.01 -0.53
C ASP A 146 2.08 20.49 -1.46
N LEU A 147 1.76 20.35 -2.76
CA LEU A 147 2.69 19.85 -3.78
C LEU A 147 3.82 20.84 -4.06
N ASP A 148 3.57 22.15 -3.96
CA ASP A 148 4.61 23.18 -4.14
C ASP A 148 5.62 23.11 -3.00
N ALA A 149 5.17 23.04 -1.77
CA ALA A 149 6.05 22.85 -0.61
C ALA A 149 6.80 21.52 -0.67
N ALA A 150 6.16 20.43 -1.10
CA ALA A 150 6.80 19.13 -1.30
C ALA A 150 7.89 19.19 -2.38
N ALA A 151 7.64 19.85 -3.51
CA ALA A 151 8.59 20.08 -4.59
C ALA A 151 9.77 20.93 -4.11
N GLN A 152 9.52 21.99 -3.36
CA GLN A 152 10.58 22.82 -2.79
C GLN A 152 11.45 22.04 -1.82
N ARG A 153 10.85 21.22 -0.93
CA ARG A 153 11.60 20.32 -0.03
C ARG A 153 12.42 19.29 -0.81
N MET A 154 11.87 18.69 -1.88
CA MET A 154 12.62 17.78 -2.76
C MET A 154 13.85 18.44 -3.34
N ARG A 155 13.73 19.65 -3.91
CA ARG A 155 14.83 20.38 -4.55
C ARG A 155 15.94 20.78 -3.57
N ARG A 156 15.59 21.04 -2.31
CA ARG A 156 16.56 21.33 -1.24
C ARG A 156 17.38 20.10 -0.81
N ARG A 157 16.89 18.88 -1.10
CA ARG A 157 17.62 17.64 -0.85
C ARG A 157 18.77 17.52 -1.86
N ARG A 158 19.99 17.50 -1.45
CA ARG A 158 21.16 17.19 -2.34
C ARG A 158 21.17 15.68 -2.61
N SER A 159 20.26 15.21 -3.45
CA SER A 159 20.02 13.78 -3.70
C SER A 159 19.63 13.56 -5.16
N THR A 160 19.46 12.31 -5.55
CA THR A 160 18.87 11.96 -6.85
C THR A 160 17.34 11.92 -6.74
N VAL A 161 16.67 12.20 -7.85
CA VAL A 161 15.21 12.30 -7.89
C VAL A 161 14.53 11.01 -7.44
N LYS A 162 15.01 9.85 -7.89
CA LYS A 162 14.43 8.58 -7.45
C LYS A 162 14.60 8.35 -5.95
N ARG A 163 15.76 8.68 -5.40
CA ARG A 163 16.01 8.56 -3.95
C ARG A 163 15.07 9.47 -3.16
N ALA A 164 14.86 10.70 -3.64
CA ALA A 164 13.95 11.65 -3.02
C ALA A 164 12.48 11.17 -3.08
N MET A 165 12.05 10.58 -4.20
CA MET A 165 10.71 9.99 -4.33
C MET A 165 10.48 8.80 -3.37
N LEU A 166 11.52 8.06 -3.03
CA LEU A 166 11.44 6.92 -2.11
C LEU A 166 11.53 7.34 -0.62
N ASP A 167 11.86 8.60 -0.34
CA ASP A 167 11.94 9.15 1.02
C ASP A 167 10.53 9.38 1.57
N GLN A 168 10.09 8.48 2.43
CA GLN A 168 8.75 8.51 3.03
C GLN A 168 8.53 9.71 3.96
N SER A 169 9.57 10.42 4.37
CA SER A 169 9.45 11.66 5.15
C SER A 169 9.14 12.88 4.28
N LEU A 170 9.42 12.79 2.97
CA LEU A 170 9.16 13.87 2.03
C LEU A 170 7.72 13.80 1.48
N VAL A 171 7.41 12.72 0.79
CA VAL A 171 6.08 12.33 0.34
C VAL A 171 5.96 10.82 0.52
N SER A 172 4.99 10.39 1.30
CA SER A 172 4.86 8.98 1.63
C SER A 172 4.02 8.20 0.61
N GLY A 173 4.05 6.87 0.73
CA GLY A 173 3.26 5.97 -0.12
C GLY A 173 4.01 5.46 -1.36
N ILE A 174 4.88 6.27 -1.95
CA ILE A 174 5.60 5.89 -3.18
C ILE A 174 6.59 4.75 -2.90
N GLY A 175 6.45 3.67 -3.66
CA GLY A 175 7.37 2.53 -3.67
C GLY A 175 8.21 2.48 -4.94
N ASN A 176 9.04 1.45 -5.07
CA ASN A 176 9.96 1.31 -6.21
C ASN A 176 9.24 1.28 -7.56
N ILE A 177 8.11 0.58 -7.64
CA ILE A 177 7.30 0.46 -8.84
C ILE A 177 6.80 1.84 -9.28
N TYR A 178 6.10 2.53 -8.38
CA TYR A 178 5.53 3.85 -8.68
C TYR A 178 6.60 4.90 -8.96
N ALA A 179 7.78 4.80 -8.34
CA ALA A 179 8.89 5.70 -8.64
C ALA A 179 9.40 5.49 -10.08
N ASP A 180 9.65 4.25 -10.52
CA ASP A 180 10.14 3.97 -11.87
C ASP A 180 9.10 4.36 -12.93
N GLU A 181 7.84 3.99 -12.75
CA GLU A 181 6.74 4.35 -13.66
C GLU A 181 6.57 5.87 -13.78
N SER A 182 6.59 6.59 -12.65
CA SER A 182 6.46 8.05 -12.65
C SER A 182 7.63 8.73 -13.34
N LEU A 183 8.85 8.27 -13.09
CA LEU A 183 10.05 8.82 -13.73
C LEU A 183 10.05 8.57 -15.25
N TRP A 184 9.59 7.41 -15.70
CA TRP A 184 9.45 7.14 -17.12
C TRP A 184 8.38 8.05 -17.75
N ARG A 185 7.24 8.22 -17.12
CA ARG A 185 6.17 9.13 -17.59
C ARG A 185 6.66 10.58 -17.65
N ALA A 186 7.38 11.03 -16.66
CA ALA A 186 7.97 12.37 -16.59
C ALA A 186 9.24 12.54 -17.46
N ARG A 187 9.75 11.47 -18.09
CA ARG A 187 11.01 11.47 -18.88
C ARG A 187 12.23 11.92 -18.09
N LEU A 188 12.27 11.62 -16.80
CA LEU A 188 13.36 11.96 -15.91
C LEU A 188 14.25 10.74 -15.65
N HIS A 189 15.56 10.94 -15.74
CA HIS A 189 16.52 9.90 -15.37
C HIS A 189 16.51 9.70 -13.84
N PRO A 190 16.55 8.45 -13.33
CA PRO A 190 16.52 8.19 -11.87
C PRO A 190 17.61 8.92 -11.07
N LEU A 191 18.76 9.16 -11.69
CA LEU A 191 19.91 9.85 -11.08
C LEU A 191 19.89 11.37 -11.28
N THR A 192 18.86 11.96 -11.88
CA THR A 192 18.76 13.42 -12.02
C THR A 192 18.91 14.08 -10.63
N PRO A 193 19.83 15.04 -10.45
CA PRO A 193 19.99 15.75 -9.18
C PRO A 193 18.73 16.57 -8.87
N THR A 194 18.23 16.45 -7.65
CA THR A 194 16.98 17.15 -7.25
C THR A 194 17.11 18.67 -7.33
N ASN A 195 18.29 19.22 -7.07
CA ASN A 195 18.57 20.66 -7.14
C ASN A 195 18.74 21.19 -8.58
N ALA A 196 18.92 20.32 -9.57
CA ALA A 196 18.94 20.69 -10.98
C ALA A 196 17.53 20.81 -11.58
N MET A 197 16.51 20.31 -10.89
CA MET A 197 15.12 20.41 -11.35
C MET A 197 14.57 21.84 -11.09
N SER A 198 13.74 22.33 -12.01
CA SER A 198 12.93 23.52 -11.74
C SER A 198 11.80 23.18 -10.74
N GLN A 199 11.23 24.20 -10.09
CA GLN A 199 10.06 24.04 -9.21
C GLN A 199 8.91 23.37 -9.98
N ARG A 200 8.62 23.83 -11.18
CA ARG A 200 7.57 23.28 -12.04
C ARG A 200 7.78 21.81 -12.34
N GLN A 201 8.99 21.40 -12.74
CA GLN A 201 9.30 19.99 -12.99
C GLN A 201 9.11 19.09 -11.76
N ALA A 202 9.44 19.61 -10.59
CA ALA A 202 9.27 18.86 -9.35
C ALA A 202 7.77 18.71 -8.96
N VAL A 203 6.96 19.77 -9.18
CA VAL A 203 5.50 19.68 -8.99
C VAL A 203 4.88 18.74 -10.01
N GLU A 204 5.22 18.86 -11.30
CA GLU A 204 4.75 17.96 -12.37
C GLU A 204 5.07 16.50 -12.05
N LEU A 205 6.25 16.20 -11.50
CA LEU A 205 6.62 14.84 -11.11
C LEU A 205 5.70 14.30 -10.02
N TRP A 206 5.34 15.10 -9.01
CA TRP A 206 4.39 14.67 -7.98
C TRP A 206 2.98 14.44 -8.54
N GLN A 207 2.55 15.28 -9.48
CA GLN A 207 1.26 15.11 -10.17
C GLN A 207 1.24 13.81 -11.02
N VAL A 208 2.33 13.55 -11.75
CA VAL A 208 2.50 12.31 -12.51
C VAL A 208 2.48 11.09 -11.58
N ALA A 209 3.19 11.16 -10.45
CA ALA A 209 3.19 10.08 -9.47
C ALA A 209 1.79 9.83 -8.88
N ARG A 210 1.02 10.89 -8.62
CA ARG A 210 -0.38 10.77 -8.20
C ARG A 210 -1.21 10.06 -9.27
N GLY A 211 -1.07 10.42 -10.54
CA GLY A 211 -1.77 9.77 -11.66
C GLY A 211 -1.47 8.27 -11.76
N VAL A 212 -0.19 7.88 -11.67
CA VAL A 212 0.22 6.48 -11.65
C VAL A 212 -0.43 5.71 -10.50
N MET A 213 -0.49 6.32 -9.32
CA MET A 213 -1.08 5.68 -8.14
C MET A 213 -2.62 5.61 -8.22
N VAL A 214 -3.30 6.58 -8.86
CA VAL A 214 -4.74 6.53 -9.14
C VAL A 214 -5.05 5.35 -10.07
N GLU A 215 -4.36 5.24 -11.19
CA GLU A 215 -4.53 4.12 -12.12
C GLU A 215 -4.30 2.76 -11.44
N ALA A 216 -3.31 2.70 -10.54
CA ALA A 216 -3.04 1.49 -9.77
C ALA A 216 -4.20 1.14 -8.82
N LEU A 217 -4.82 2.14 -8.18
CA LEU A 217 -5.99 1.92 -7.31
C LEU A 217 -7.21 1.44 -8.10
N GLU A 218 -7.49 2.05 -9.26
CA GLU A 218 -8.59 1.66 -10.15
C GLU A 218 -8.47 0.21 -10.63
N GLN A 219 -7.23 -0.28 -10.79
CA GLN A 219 -6.94 -1.66 -11.18
C GLN A 219 -6.76 -2.61 -9.98
N GLY A 220 -7.12 -2.19 -8.76
CA GLY A 220 -7.05 -3.00 -7.55
C GLY A 220 -5.64 -3.20 -6.99
N GLY A 221 -4.65 -2.40 -7.44
CA GLY A 221 -3.28 -2.42 -6.95
C GLY A 221 -2.32 -3.30 -7.77
N THR A 222 -1.03 -3.24 -7.40
CA THR A 222 0.04 -4.03 -8.02
C THR A 222 0.24 -5.34 -7.25
N SER A 223 -0.36 -6.42 -7.70
CA SER A 223 -0.10 -7.75 -7.16
C SER A 223 0.82 -8.54 -8.10
N PHE A 224 2.08 -8.71 -7.73
CA PHE A 224 2.98 -9.67 -8.39
C PHE A 224 2.92 -11.07 -7.76
N ASP A 225 2.26 -11.20 -6.63
CA ASP A 225 2.11 -12.47 -5.91
C ASP A 225 0.64 -12.91 -5.99
N LYS A 226 0.40 -14.12 -6.50
CA LYS A 226 -0.94 -14.72 -6.58
C LYS A 226 -1.63 -14.85 -5.22
N LEU A 227 -0.87 -14.79 -4.14
CA LEU A 227 -1.38 -14.85 -2.77
C LEU A 227 -1.74 -13.46 -2.21
N TYR A 228 -1.35 -12.38 -2.89
CA TYR A 228 -1.74 -11.02 -2.50
C TYR A 228 -3.08 -10.68 -3.14
N VAL A 229 -4.11 -10.69 -2.34
CA VAL A 229 -5.48 -10.35 -2.73
C VAL A 229 -6.00 -9.22 -1.86
N ASN A 230 -6.94 -8.44 -2.39
CA ASN A 230 -7.63 -7.40 -1.63
C ASN A 230 -8.46 -8.01 -0.49
N VAL A 231 -8.97 -7.18 0.41
CA VAL A 231 -9.82 -7.59 1.55
C VAL A 231 -11.01 -8.45 1.09
N ASN A 232 -11.53 -8.19 -0.11
CA ASN A 232 -12.61 -8.93 -0.75
C ASN A 232 -12.16 -10.19 -1.53
N GLY A 233 -10.86 -10.56 -1.48
CA GLY A 233 -10.33 -11.73 -2.16
C GLY A 233 -9.97 -11.55 -3.64
N SER A 234 -10.17 -10.36 -4.23
CA SER A 234 -9.79 -10.07 -5.62
C SER A 234 -8.30 -9.76 -5.76
N SER A 235 -7.70 -10.20 -6.87
CA SER A 235 -6.30 -9.88 -7.20
C SER A 235 -6.21 -8.56 -7.96
N GLY A 236 -5.19 -7.74 -7.66
CA GLY A 236 -4.93 -6.52 -8.42
C GLY A 236 -4.27 -6.81 -9.77
N TYR A 237 -4.62 -6.04 -10.80
CA TYR A 237 -4.18 -6.25 -12.19
C TYR A 237 -3.15 -5.22 -12.67
N PHE A 238 -2.83 -4.20 -11.90
CA PHE A 238 -1.94 -3.11 -12.34
C PHE A 238 -0.55 -3.59 -12.80
N GLY A 239 -0.06 -4.71 -12.29
CA GLY A 239 1.21 -5.32 -12.72
C GLY A 239 1.29 -5.63 -14.23
N ARG A 240 0.14 -5.73 -14.93
CA ARG A 240 0.07 -5.98 -16.38
C ARG A 240 0.11 -4.70 -17.22
N SER A 241 -0.05 -3.55 -16.61
CA SER A 241 -0.13 -2.23 -17.27
C SER A 241 1.13 -1.39 -17.07
N LEU A 242 2.22 -2.00 -16.58
CA LEU A 242 3.47 -1.29 -16.30
C LEU A 242 4.22 -0.95 -17.59
N ASP A 243 4.80 0.25 -17.62
CA ASP A 243 5.53 0.77 -18.76
C ASP A 243 7.02 0.39 -18.75
N VAL A 244 7.64 0.30 -17.57
CA VAL A 244 9.07 -0.02 -17.43
C VAL A 244 9.38 -1.04 -16.35
N TYR A 245 8.66 -1.02 -15.22
CA TYR A 245 9.01 -1.86 -14.09
C TYR A 245 8.80 -3.35 -14.41
N GLY A 246 9.87 -4.15 -14.24
CA GLY A 246 9.85 -5.59 -14.55
C GLY A 246 9.96 -5.94 -16.03
N ARG A 247 10.14 -4.96 -16.91
CA ARG A 247 10.18 -5.12 -18.37
C ARG A 247 11.59 -5.02 -18.96
N GLU A 248 12.61 -5.45 -18.23
CA GLU A 248 14.01 -5.49 -18.71
C GLU A 248 14.12 -6.24 -20.03
N GLY A 249 14.75 -5.61 -21.03
CA GLY A 249 14.92 -6.13 -22.38
C GLY A 249 13.72 -5.94 -23.32
N GLU A 250 12.54 -5.65 -22.81
CA GLU A 250 11.36 -5.40 -23.62
C GLU A 250 11.38 -3.99 -24.25
N PRO A 251 10.72 -3.80 -25.42
CA PRO A 251 10.68 -2.50 -26.08
C PRO A 251 9.92 -1.45 -25.25
N CYS A 252 10.49 -0.26 -25.16
CA CYS A 252 9.82 0.90 -24.58
C CYS A 252 8.57 1.26 -25.39
N HIS A 253 7.43 1.42 -24.76
CA HIS A 253 6.16 1.76 -25.42
C HIS A 253 6.21 3.09 -26.20
N ARG A 254 7.14 4.02 -25.87
CA ARG A 254 7.27 5.30 -26.60
C ARG A 254 8.21 5.24 -27.79
N CYS A 255 9.31 4.52 -27.72
CA CYS A 255 10.39 4.67 -28.69
C CYS A 255 11.01 3.35 -29.16
N GLY A 256 10.51 2.21 -28.70
CA GLY A 256 11.00 0.88 -29.08
C GLY A 256 12.37 0.49 -28.50
N THR A 257 13.11 1.41 -27.87
CA THR A 257 14.41 1.09 -27.25
C THR A 257 14.22 0.11 -26.09
N PRO A 258 15.04 -0.93 -25.96
CA PRO A 258 14.93 -1.87 -24.84
C PRO A 258 15.02 -1.18 -23.48
N ILE A 259 14.15 -1.57 -22.57
CA ILE A 259 14.19 -1.12 -21.16
C ILE A 259 15.42 -1.72 -20.51
N VAL A 260 16.14 -0.92 -19.74
CA VAL A 260 17.29 -1.36 -18.95
C VAL A 260 16.93 -1.45 -17.48
N ARG A 261 17.60 -2.37 -16.79
CA ARG A 261 17.55 -2.53 -15.36
C ARG A 261 18.93 -2.28 -14.77
N GLU A 262 19.00 -1.34 -13.86
CA GLU A 262 20.24 -0.97 -13.18
C GLU A 262 20.15 -1.18 -11.68
N SER A 263 21.29 -1.40 -11.03
CA SER A 263 21.36 -1.42 -9.57
C SER A 263 21.11 -0.01 -9.02
N PHE A 264 20.25 0.11 -8.03
CA PHE A 264 19.94 1.36 -7.35
C PHE A 264 19.77 1.14 -5.85
N MET A 265 20.74 1.57 -5.06
CA MET A 265 20.79 1.30 -3.62
C MET A 265 20.68 -0.22 -3.36
N ASN A 266 19.70 -0.67 -2.56
CA ASN A 266 19.41 -2.09 -2.27
C ASN A 266 18.30 -2.69 -3.15
N ARG A 267 18.03 -2.09 -4.32
CA ARG A 267 16.95 -2.47 -5.25
C ARG A 267 17.36 -2.24 -6.71
N SER A 268 16.42 -2.39 -7.63
CA SER A 268 16.61 -2.10 -9.04
C SER A 268 15.95 -0.78 -9.44
N SER A 269 16.43 -0.18 -10.52
CA SER A 269 15.78 0.88 -11.27
C SER A 269 15.54 0.40 -12.69
N HIS A 270 14.32 0.53 -13.20
CA HIS A 270 13.94 0.21 -14.57
C HIS A 270 13.68 1.51 -15.31
N MET A 271 14.26 1.67 -16.50
CA MET A 271 14.12 2.90 -17.29
C MET A 271 14.35 2.66 -18.78
N CYS A 272 13.87 3.60 -19.60
CA CYS A 272 14.24 3.69 -21.01
C CYS A 272 15.45 4.62 -21.18
N PRO A 273 16.63 4.14 -21.61
CA PRO A 273 17.85 4.96 -21.70
C PRO A 273 17.75 6.06 -22.76
N ARG A 274 16.84 5.92 -23.75
CA ARG A 274 16.59 6.93 -24.78
C ARG A 274 15.62 8.01 -24.32
N CYS A 275 14.53 7.65 -23.60
CA CYS A 275 13.53 8.61 -23.16
C CYS A 275 13.93 9.36 -21.87
N GLN A 276 14.76 8.74 -21.03
CA GLN A 276 15.15 9.23 -19.70
C GLN A 276 16.67 9.48 -19.69
N ARG A 277 17.13 10.49 -20.42
CA ARG A 277 18.55 10.82 -20.46
C ARG A 277 18.98 11.64 -19.26
N LEU A 278 20.12 11.31 -18.67
CA LEU A 278 20.78 12.16 -17.68
C LEU A 278 21.30 13.42 -18.39
N ARG A 279 20.83 14.57 -17.95
CA ARG A 279 21.24 15.89 -18.47
C ARG A 279 22.04 16.63 -17.41
#